data_1658e6ddcd7c592a7e15375e5a6722a4
#
_entry.id   1658e6ddcd7c592a7e15375e5a6722a4
#
_cell.length_a   1.000
_cell.length_b   1.000
_cell.length_c   1.000
_cell.angle_alpha   90.00
_cell.angle_beta   90.00
_cell.angle_gamma   90.00
#
_symmetry.space_group_name_H-M   'P 1'
#
loop_
_entity.id
_entity.type
_entity.pdbx_description
1 polymer ?
#
loop_
_entity_poly.entity_id
_entity_poly.type
_entity_poly.pdbx_seq_one_letter_code
_entity_poly.pdbx_strand_id
1 'polypeptide(L)'
;MSRVSENDVPQGADGDADGRIRIGELSRRTGLTPDVLRVWERRYGLLDPMRTAGGFRLYSAADEERVVEMQRLLDLGYTASTAAKITLSRAAAPAASRDAEWTHRFEHALDAFDDRAADDVLDRALADHTIEAVVRGLLAYLSRLGERWVAGEATIAQEHFATTVIRGRLLSLARGWGGSTGPRAVLACPPGEYHDIGLICFGLCLVRNGWRVAYLGPDTPAESISETTRALDADLVAIAVADSEPLRNALEPLSRLADDHRVVVCGAGLDEALVESIGAEAETRDPVTAAAALA
;
A
#
# COMPACT_ATOMS: atom_id res chain seq x y z
N MET A 1 -10.11 2.37 64.01
CA MET A 1 -8.74 2.51 63.52
C MET A 1 -8.47 1.32 62.59
N SER A 2 -8.72 1.50 61.29
CA SER A 2 -8.41 0.48 60.27
C SER A 2 -7.61 1.19 59.20
N ARG A 3 -6.44 0.64 58.91
CA ARG A 3 -5.46 1.16 57.95
C ARG A 3 -6.01 0.92 56.53
N VAL A 4 -6.08 1.99 55.75
CA VAL A 4 -6.27 1.96 54.30
C VAL A 4 -4.93 1.58 53.72
N SER A 5 -4.90 0.49 52.91
CA SER A 5 -3.74 0.11 52.11
C SER A 5 -3.72 0.98 50.85
N GLU A 6 -2.75 1.87 50.78
CA GLU A 6 -2.27 2.45 49.52
C GLU A 6 -1.49 1.39 48.76
N ASN A 7 -1.97 1.00 47.58
CA ASN A 7 -1.16 0.64 46.41
C ASN A 7 -2.09 0.19 45.28
N ASP A 8 -2.62 1.17 44.56
CA ASP A 8 -3.14 0.93 43.22
C ASP A 8 -2.61 2.07 42.33
N VAL A 9 -1.37 1.90 41.88
CA VAL A 9 -0.78 2.75 40.84
C VAL A 9 -1.07 2.09 39.49
N PRO A 10 -1.82 2.72 38.59
CA PRO A 10 -2.02 2.18 37.23
C PRO A 10 -0.67 2.18 36.54
N GLN A 11 -0.23 1.00 36.08
CA GLN A 11 0.95 0.82 35.24
C GLN A 11 0.69 1.56 33.92
N GLY A 12 1.42 2.65 33.74
CA GLY A 12 1.35 3.51 32.56
C GLY A 12 1.80 2.82 31.27
N ALA A 13 1.31 3.36 30.19
CA ALA A 13 1.52 3.01 28.80
C ALA A 13 2.92 2.47 28.47
N ASP A 14 2.95 1.29 27.82
CA ASP A 14 4.18 0.56 27.44
C ASP A 14 4.93 1.12 26.22
N GLY A 15 4.67 2.36 25.79
CA GLY A 15 5.32 3.01 24.64
C GLY A 15 5.88 4.39 24.96
N ASP A 16 6.97 4.76 24.29
CA ASP A 16 7.55 6.10 24.31
C ASP A 16 6.89 6.95 23.21
N ALA A 17 6.98 8.30 23.29
CA ALA A 17 6.45 9.28 22.34
C ALA A 17 6.95 9.08 20.89
N ASP A 18 7.93 8.21 20.67
CA ASP A 18 8.57 7.87 19.38
C ASP A 18 8.10 6.49 18.84
N GLY A 19 6.99 5.92 19.34
CA GLY A 19 6.44 4.64 18.89
C GLY A 19 7.30 3.40 19.21
N ARG A 20 8.29 3.53 20.11
CA ARG A 20 9.15 2.43 20.55
C ARG A 20 8.49 1.59 21.62
N ILE A 21 8.73 0.27 21.59
CA ILE A 21 8.09 -0.71 22.46
C ILE A 21 9.10 -1.42 23.38
N ARG A 22 8.63 -1.90 24.52
CA ARG A 22 9.43 -2.75 25.42
C ARG A 22 9.53 -4.18 24.92
N ILE A 23 10.52 -4.93 25.40
CA ILE A 23 10.76 -6.32 25.00
C ILE A 23 9.54 -7.23 25.19
N GLY A 24 8.72 -7.00 26.20
CA GLY A 24 7.50 -7.78 26.43
C GLY A 24 6.47 -7.58 25.32
N GLU A 25 6.33 -6.37 24.84
CA GLU A 25 5.44 -6.05 23.72
C GLU A 25 6.00 -6.59 22.39
N LEU A 26 7.30 -6.45 22.13
CA LEU A 26 7.96 -7.06 20.99
C LEU A 26 7.79 -8.58 20.99
N SER A 27 7.98 -9.22 22.13
CA SER A 27 7.76 -10.65 22.37
C SER A 27 6.32 -11.07 21.99
N ARG A 28 5.33 -10.29 22.45
CA ARG A 28 3.92 -10.56 22.17
C ARG A 28 3.58 -10.45 20.67
N ARG A 29 4.13 -9.43 19.99
CA ARG A 29 3.88 -9.18 18.56
C ARG A 29 4.55 -10.22 17.66
N THR A 30 5.77 -10.62 18.01
CA THR A 30 6.55 -11.57 17.19
C THR A 30 6.34 -13.03 17.57
N GLY A 31 5.68 -13.33 18.70
CA GLY A 31 5.50 -14.69 19.22
C GLY A 31 6.79 -15.33 19.77
N LEU A 32 7.91 -14.60 19.85
CA LEU A 32 9.17 -15.08 20.39
C LEU A 32 9.29 -14.75 21.88
N THR A 33 10.00 -15.61 22.62
CA THR A 33 10.28 -15.31 24.03
C THR A 33 11.31 -14.17 24.16
N PRO A 34 11.26 -13.37 25.24
CA PRO A 34 12.27 -12.33 25.51
C PRO A 34 13.70 -12.85 25.51
N ASP A 35 13.92 -14.10 25.90
CA ASP A 35 15.25 -14.72 25.94
C ASP A 35 15.79 -14.98 24.53
N VAL A 36 14.96 -15.43 23.59
CA VAL A 36 15.34 -15.59 22.18
C VAL A 36 15.71 -14.22 21.59
N LEU A 37 14.92 -13.19 21.82
CA LEU A 37 15.19 -11.83 21.36
C LEU A 37 16.53 -11.31 21.89
N ARG A 38 16.82 -11.51 23.20
CA ARG A 38 18.11 -11.14 23.81
C ARG A 38 19.29 -11.94 23.24
N VAL A 39 19.08 -13.23 22.91
CA VAL A 39 20.11 -14.04 22.27
C VAL A 39 20.40 -13.49 20.87
N TRP A 40 19.37 -13.14 20.10
CA TRP A 40 19.54 -12.58 18.76
C TRP A 40 20.20 -11.19 18.78
N GLU A 41 19.82 -10.33 19.75
CA GLU A 41 20.51 -9.05 20.00
C GLU A 41 22.00 -9.27 20.28
N ARG A 42 22.32 -10.11 21.27
CA ARG A 42 23.70 -10.28 21.75
C ARG A 42 24.59 -11.08 20.78
N ARG A 43 24.05 -12.16 20.18
CA ARG A 43 24.87 -13.11 19.39
C ARG A 43 25.03 -12.66 17.94
N TYR A 44 24.01 -12.03 17.39
CA TYR A 44 23.96 -11.67 15.97
C TYR A 44 23.93 -10.16 15.72
N GLY A 45 23.73 -9.33 16.76
CA GLY A 45 23.54 -7.90 16.59
C GLY A 45 22.27 -7.55 15.80
N LEU A 46 21.26 -8.46 15.82
CA LEU A 46 20.05 -8.31 15.02
C LEU A 46 19.21 -7.11 15.44
N LEU A 47 19.21 -6.80 16.73
CA LEU A 47 18.41 -5.74 17.34
C LEU A 47 19.34 -4.65 17.88
N ASP A 48 18.93 -3.40 17.74
CA ASP A 48 19.66 -2.22 18.25
C ASP A 48 18.73 -1.33 19.10
N PRO A 49 18.36 -1.81 20.31
CA PRO A 49 17.44 -1.08 21.16
C PRO A 49 18.07 0.16 21.77
N MET A 50 17.31 1.26 21.74
CA MET A 50 17.65 2.44 22.55
C MET A 50 17.48 2.13 24.04
N ARG A 51 18.30 2.75 24.90
CA ARG A 51 18.16 2.63 26.35
C ARG A 51 17.57 3.91 26.95
N THR A 52 16.54 3.74 27.75
CA THR A 52 16.00 4.85 28.55
C THR A 52 16.98 5.29 29.63
N ALA A 53 16.77 6.46 30.25
CA ALA A 53 17.53 6.91 31.41
C ALA A 53 17.51 5.91 32.59
N GLY A 54 16.47 5.09 32.70
CA GLY A 54 16.34 3.99 33.66
C GLY A 54 16.95 2.66 33.20
N GLY A 55 17.67 2.62 32.07
CA GLY A 55 18.37 1.43 31.57
C GLY A 55 17.49 0.41 30.84
N PHE A 56 16.20 0.67 30.64
CA PHE A 56 15.30 -0.21 29.92
C PHE A 56 15.54 -0.14 28.40
N ARG A 57 15.40 -1.29 27.74
CA ARG A 57 15.49 -1.41 26.28
C ARG A 57 14.16 -1.03 25.61
N LEU A 58 14.25 -0.17 24.62
CA LEU A 58 13.14 0.20 23.75
C LEU A 58 13.49 -0.16 22.30
N TYR A 59 12.64 -0.94 21.67
CA TYR A 59 12.79 -1.48 20.33
C TYR A 59 11.95 -0.66 19.34
N SER A 60 12.51 -0.39 18.19
CA SER A 60 11.87 0.35 17.10
C SER A 60 11.04 -0.59 16.20
N ALA A 61 10.21 -0.02 15.31
CA ALA A 61 9.53 -0.77 14.26
C ALA A 61 10.54 -1.52 13.37
N ALA A 62 11.69 -0.91 13.08
CA ALA A 62 12.76 -1.56 12.31
C ALA A 62 13.39 -2.77 13.04
N ASP A 63 13.41 -2.77 14.38
CA ASP A 63 13.80 -3.95 15.14
C ASP A 63 12.77 -5.06 15.00
N GLU A 64 11.47 -4.74 15.06
CA GLU A 64 10.37 -5.69 14.85
C GLU A 64 10.44 -6.32 13.46
N GLU A 65 10.62 -5.51 12.41
CA GLU A 65 10.78 -5.98 11.02
C GLU A 65 11.97 -6.95 10.88
N ARG A 66 13.13 -6.65 11.51
CA ARG A 66 14.28 -7.56 11.50
C ARG A 66 13.99 -8.89 12.18
N VAL A 67 13.20 -8.89 13.25
CA VAL A 67 12.78 -10.13 13.92
C VAL A 67 11.91 -10.98 12.99
N VAL A 68 10.92 -10.39 12.36
CA VAL A 68 9.99 -11.07 11.44
C VAL A 68 10.75 -11.65 10.25
N GLU A 69 11.65 -10.87 9.64
CA GLU A 69 12.46 -11.35 8.51
C GLU A 69 13.38 -12.51 8.91
N MET A 70 13.98 -12.46 10.09
CA MET A 70 14.80 -13.56 10.58
C MET A 70 13.97 -14.83 10.80
N GLN A 71 12.77 -14.74 11.37
CA GLN A 71 11.84 -15.87 11.51
C GLN A 71 11.51 -16.48 10.15
N ARG A 72 11.14 -15.67 9.18
CA ARG A 72 10.85 -16.10 7.81
C ARG A 72 12.01 -16.89 7.19
N LEU A 73 13.24 -16.41 7.35
CA LEU A 73 14.42 -17.09 6.82
C LEU A 73 14.70 -18.42 7.54
N LEU A 74 14.44 -18.49 8.84
CA LEU A 74 14.55 -19.74 9.60
C LEU A 74 13.50 -20.77 9.12
N ASP A 75 12.26 -20.34 8.85
CA ASP A 75 11.19 -21.19 8.32
C ASP A 75 11.52 -21.72 6.92
N LEU A 76 12.28 -20.96 6.13
CA LEU A 76 12.84 -21.39 4.84
C LEU A 76 14.07 -22.34 4.98
N GLY A 77 14.45 -22.70 6.20
CA GLY A 77 15.53 -23.66 6.48
C GLY A 77 16.93 -23.07 6.54
N TYR A 78 17.10 -21.74 6.53
CA TYR A 78 18.42 -21.13 6.76
C TYR A 78 18.90 -21.33 8.20
N THR A 79 20.21 -21.45 8.38
CA THR A 79 20.76 -21.44 9.75
C THR A 79 20.62 -20.05 10.39
N ALA A 80 20.49 -19.98 11.70
CA ALA A 80 20.33 -18.71 12.42
C ALA A 80 21.45 -17.69 12.12
N SER A 81 22.68 -18.15 11.94
CA SER A 81 23.80 -17.28 11.57
C SER A 81 23.66 -16.72 10.15
N THR A 82 23.20 -17.54 9.21
CA THR A 82 22.98 -17.14 7.81
C THR A 82 21.77 -16.21 7.71
N ALA A 83 20.66 -16.55 8.39
CA ALA A 83 19.47 -15.73 8.46
C ALA A 83 19.78 -14.32 9.01
N ALA A 84 20.50 -14.23 10.12
CA ALA A 84 20.90 -12.95 10.70
C ALA A 84 21.76 -12.10 9.75
N LYS A 85 22.73 -12.71 9.05
CA LYS A 85 23.57 -11.99 8.07
C LYS A 85 22.73 -11.43 6.92
N ILE A 86 21.82 -12.23 6.38
CA ILE A 86 20.92 -11.78 5.30
C ILE A 86 20.04 -10.64 5.80
N THR A 87 19.40 -10.77 6.96
CA THR A 87 18.54 -9.75 7.55
C THR A 87 19.28 -8.43 7.76
N LEU A 88 20.49 -8.48 8.36
CA LEU A 88 21.29 -7.28 8.61
C LEU A 88 21.80 -6.64 7.31
N SER A 89 22.20 -7.43 6.32
CA SER A 89 22.59 -6.92 5.00
C SER A 89 21.44 -6.19 4.32
N ARG A 90 20.21 -6.76 4.37
CA ARG A 90 19.01 -6.13 3.85
C ARG A 90 18.62 -4.85 4.61
N ALA A 91 18.75 -4.86 5.94
CA ALA A 91 18.47 -3.69 6.77
C ALA A 91 19.47 -2.54 6.54
N ALA A 92 20.75 -2.86 6.25
CA ALA A 92 21.78 -1.88 5.95
C ALA A 92 21.67 -1.29 4.53
N ALA A 93 21.00 -1.98 3.61
CA ALA A 93 20.78 -1.44 2.27
C ALA A 93 19.80 -0.26 2.33
N PRO A 94 20.07 0.89 1.70
CA PRO A 94 19.11 1.97 1.60
C PRO A 94 17.77 1.46 1.04
N ALA A 95 16.64 1.92 1.59
CA ALA A 95 15.30 1.51 1.12
C ALA A 95 15.18 1.68 -0.40
N ALA A 96 15.67 2.80 -0.93
CA ALA A 96 15.69 3.07 -2.36
C ALA A 96 16.48 2.02 -3.19
N SER A 97 17.50 1.37 -2.63
CA SER A 97 18.26 0.33 -3.36
C SER A 97 17.53 -1.02 -3.36
N ARG A 98 16.76 -1.32 -2.33
CA ARG A 98 15.92 -2.53 -2.25
C ARG A 98 14.72 -2.42 -3.20
N ASP A 99 14.10 -1.24 -3.24
CA ASP A 99 13.00 -0.95 -4.17
C ASP A 99 13.48 -1.00 -5.62
N ALA A 100 14.69 -0.48 -5.91
CA ALA A 100 15.29 -0.55 -7.24
C ALA A 100 15.64 -1.97 -7.68
N GLU A 101 16.02 -2.87 -6.77
CA GLU A 101 16.41 -4.23 -7.11
C GLU A 101 15.23 -5.09 -7.58
N TRP A 102 14.10 -5.07 -6.85
CA TRP A 102 12.95 -5.87 -7.25
C TRP A 102 12.26 -5.29 -8.49
N THR A 103 12.15 -3.95 -8.61
CA THR A 103 11.56 -3.32 -9.80
C THR A 103 12.35 -3.61 -11.06
N HIS A 104 13.68 -3.64 -11.01
CA HIS A 104 14.51 -4.00 -12.16
C HIS A 104 14.31 -5.48 -12.58
N ARG A 105 14.26 -6.42 -11.61
CA ARG A 105 13.98 -7.83 -11.89
C ARG A 105 12.57 -8.03 -12.47
N PHE A 106 11.60 -7.28 -11.96
CA PHE A 106 10.23 -7.29 -12.45
C PHE A 106 10.15 -6.80 -13.89
N GLU A 107 10.78 -5.66 -14.18
CA GLU A 107 10.88 -5.11 -15.54
C GLU A 107 11.49 -6.11 -16.53
N HIS A 108 12.60 -6.75 -16.14
CA HIS A 108 13.25 -7.76 -16.99
C HIS A 108 12.33 -8.97 -17.27
N ALA A 109 11.57 -9.44 -16.28
CA ALA A 109 10.62 -10.54 -16.48
C ALA A 109 9.48 -10.14 -17.43
N LEU A 110 8.95 -8.92 -17.31
CA LEU A 110 7.90 -8.41 -18.18
C LEU A 110 8.41 -8.18 -19.62
N ASP A 111 9.61 -7.65 -19.78
CA ASP A 111 10.22 -7.46 -21.10
C ASP A 111 10.49 -8.80 -21.81
N ALA A 112 10.70 -9.87 -21.04
CA ALA A 112 10.87 -11.24 -21.54
C ALA A 112 9.54 -12.01 -21.73
N PHE A 113 8.38 -11.38 -21.45
CA PHE A 113 7.05 -12.03 -21.46
C PHE A 113 6.96 -13.24 -20.51
N ASP A 114 7.70 -13.23 -19.39
CA ASP A 114 7.69 -14.28 -18.37
C ASP A 114 6.78 -13.87 -17.20
N ASP A 115 5.50 -14.21 -17.29
CA ASP A 115 4.47 -13.94 -16.28
C ASP A 115 4.78 -14.62 -14.95
N ARG A 116 5.31 -15.85 -15.00
CA ARG A 116 5.67 -16.60 -13.80
C ARG A 116 6.83 -15.95 -13.04
N ALA A 117 7.88 -15.55 -13.76
CA ALA A 117 8.98 -14.83 -13.13
C ALA A 117 8.53 -13.47 -12.57
N ALA A 118 7.64 -12.76 -13.26
CA ALA A 118 7.05 -11.52 -12.78
C ALA A 118 6.23 -11.73 -11.50
N ASP A 119 5.38 -12.75 -11.45
CA ASP A 119 4.60 -13.11 -10.25
C ASP A 119 5.51 -13.50 -9.09
N ASP A 120 6.54 -14.32 -9.31
CA ASP A 120 7.52 -14.71 -8.29
C ASP A 120 8.27 -13.50 -7.72
N VAL A 121 8.55 -12.48 -8.53
CA VAL A 121 9.18 -11.23 -8.07
C VAL A 121 8.20 -10.40 -7.24
N LEU A 122 6.94 -10.26 -7.69
CA LEU A 122 5.91 -9.53 -6.95
C LEU A 122 5.57 -10.20 -5.61
N ASP A 123 5.51 -11.53 -5.56
CA ASP A 123 5.27 -12.27 -4.31
C ASP A 123 6.36 -11.96 -3.27
N ARG A 124 7.61 -11.93 -3.71
CA ARG A 124 8.73 -11.55 -2.82
C ARG A 124 8.68 -10.08 -2.43
N ALA A 125 8.35 -9.19 -3.38
CA ALA A 125 8.21 -7.77 -3.07
C ALA A 125 7.11 -7.55 -2.03
N LEU A 126 5.94 -8.19 -2.17
CA LEU A 126 4.83 -8.11 -1.20
C LEU A 126 5.16 -8.75 0.15
N ALA A 127 6.07 -9.74 0.20
CA ALA A 127 6.54 -10.32 1.45
C ALA A 127 7.60 -9.45 2.16
N ASP A 128 8.40 -8.70 1.39
CA ASP A 128 9.56 -7.95 1.89
C ASP A 128 9.28 -6.44 2.08
N HIS A 129 8.18 -5.91 1.52
CA HIS A 129 7.83 -4.47 1.53
C HIS A 129 6.38 -4.24 1.93
N THR A 130 6.06 -3.02 2.34
CA THR A 130 4.65 -2.62 2.54
C THR A 130 3.93 -2.51 1.20
N ILE A 131 2.61 -2.64 1.21
CA ILE A 131 1.81 -2.51 -0.02
C ILE A 131 2.00 -1.14 -0.67
N GLU A 132 2.17 -0.09 0.14
CA GLU A 132 2.42 1.27 -0.31
C GLU A 132 3.75 1.40 -1.07
N ALA A 133 4.81 0.73 -0.60
CA ALA A 133 6.10 0.69 -1.28
C ALA A 133 6.01 -0.08 -2.61
N VAL A 134 5.32 -1.23 -2.61
CA VAL A 134 5.10 -2.01 -3.84
C VAL A 134 4.28 -1.21 -4.85
N VAL A 135 3.19 -0.57 -4.42
CA VAL A 135 2.37 0.31 -5.28
C VAL A 135 3.20 1.42 -5.90
N ARG A 136 4.02 2.13 -5.11
CA ARG A 136 4.91 3.18 -5.65
C ARG A 136 5.90 2.63 -6.69
N GLY A 137 6.47 1.46 -6.43
CA GLY A 137 7.39 0.80 -7.37
C GLY A 137 6.70 0.42 -8.68
N LEU A 138 5.48 -0.12 -8.61
CA LEU A 138 4.67 -0.46 -9.80
C LEU A 138 4.27 0.78 -10.61
N LEU A 139 3.82 1.86 -9.94
CA LEU A 139 3.47 3.11 -10.61
C LEU A 139 4.68 3.76 -11.28
N ALA A 140 5.85 3.75 -10.63
CA ALA A 140 7.08 4.23 -11.21
C ALA A 140 7.52 3.39 -12.42
N TYR A 141 7.32 2.06 -12.39
CA TYR A 141 7.56 1.19 -13.54
C TYR A 141 6.61 1.54 -14.70
N LEU A 142 5.31 1.68 -14.44
CA LEU A 142 4.31 2.01 -15.46
C LEU A 142 4.59 3.37 -16.12
N SER A 143 5.03 4.37 -15.35
CA SER A 143 5.45 5.67 -15.90
C SER A 143 6.62 5.50 -16.88
N ARG A 144 7.67 4.77 -16.49
CA ARG A 144 8.81 4.48 -17.37
C ARG A 144 8.41 3.66 -18.61
N LEU A 145 7.51 2.70 -18.44
CA LEU A 145 6.99 1.91 -19.57
C LEU A 145 6.27 2.80 -20.58
N GLY A 146 5.46 3.75 -20.11
CA GLY A 146 4.81 4.75 -20.96
C GLY A 146 5.83 5.64 -21.71
N GLU A 147 6.88 6.11 -21.02
CA GLU A 147 7.97 6.88 -21.64
C GLU A 147 8.70 6.06 -22.73
N ARG A 148 9.03 4.78 -22.44
CA ARG A 148 9.65 3.85 -23.39
C ARG A 148 8.76 3.59 -24.59
N TRP A 149 7.45 3.46 -24.38
CA TRP A 149 6.48 3.30 -25.47
C TRP A 149 6.44 4.52 -26.39
N VAL A 150 6.38 5.73 -25.83
CA VAL A 150 6.43 6.99 -26.60
C VAL A 150 7.74 7.12 -27.36
N ALA A 151 8.86 6.68 -26.79
CA ALA A 151 10.18 6.68 -27.43
C ALA A 151 10.34 5.56 -28.51
N GLY A 152 9.37 4.64 -28.63
CA GLY A 152 9.45 3.48 -29.52
C GLY A 152 10.38 2.37 -29.03
N GLU A 153 10.78 2.41 -27.76
CA GLU A 153 11.65 1.43 -27.08
C GLU A 153 10.86 0.27 -26.47
N ALA A 154 9.56 0.41 -26.29
CA ALA A 154 8.65 -0.65 -25.88
C ALA A 154 7.56 -0.84 -26.94
N THR A 155 7.22 -2.10 -27.21
CA THR A 155 6.15 -2.47 -28.13
C THR A 155 4.78 -2.42 -27.44
N ILE A 156 3.71 -2.27 -28.22
CA ILE A 156 2.31 -2.39 -27.73
C ILE A 156 2.11 -3.73 -27.03
N ALA A 157 2.71 -4.81 -27.55
CA ALA A 157 2.59 -6.15 -26.94
C ALA A 157 3.23 -6.21 -25.55
N GLN A 158 4.37 -5.55 -25.32
CA GLN A 158 5.02 -5.46 -24.01
C GLN A 158 4.19 -4.63 -23.04
N GLU A 159 3.66 -3.50 -23.46
CA GLU A 159 2.78 -2.66 -22.65
C GLU A 159 1.51 -3.44 -22.23
N HIS A 160 0.81 -4.07 -23.17
CA HIS A 160 -0.39 -4.86 -22.89
C HIS A 160 -0.10 -6.06 -21.99
N PHE A 161 1.02 -6.76 -22.19
CA PHE A 161 1.41 -7.86 -21.33
C PHE A 161 1.69 -7.39 -19.91
N ALA A 162 2.50 -6.35 -19.76
CA ALA A 162 2.86 -5.81 -18.47
C ALA A 162 1.65 -5.30 -17.67
N THR A 163 0.78 -4.52 -18.32
CA THR A 163 -0.44 -4.00 -17.70
C THR A 163 -1.42 -5.11 -17.32
N THR A 164 -1.52 -6.18 -18.14
CA THR A 164 -2.36 -7.35 -17.83
C THR A 164 -1.85 -8.10 -16.60
N VAL A 165 -0.55 -8.38 -16.51
CA VAL A 165 0.06 -9.05 -15.35
C VAL A 165 -0.13 -8.21 -14.08
N ILE A 166 0.22 -6.92 -14.14
CA ILE A 166 0.10 -6.01 -12.99
C ILE A 166 -1.35 -5.91 -12.52
N ARG A 167 -2.28 -5.64 -13.46
CA ARG A 167 -3.70 -5.50 -13.15
C ARG A 167 -4.28 -6.77 -12.53
N GLY A 168 -3.97 -7.92 -13.12
CA GLY A 168 -4.41 -9.22 -12.59
C GLY A 168 -3.94 -9.45 -11.16
N ARG A 169 -2.67 -9.14 -10.88
CA ARG A 169 -2.11 -9.30 -9.54
C ARG A 169 -2.72 -8.35 -8.52
N LEU A 170 -2.84 -7.06 -8.85
CA LEU A 170 -3.47 -6.07 -7.97
C LEU A 170 -4.92 -6.44 -7.64
N LEU A 171 -5.71 -6.89 -8.63
CA LEU A 171 -7.07 -7.36 -8.41
C LEU A 171 -7.13 -8.62 -7.54
N SER A 172 -6.12 -9.49 -7.60
CA SER A 172 -6.05 -10.65 -6.70
C SER A 172 -5.88 -10.23 -5.22
N LEU A 173 -5.19 -9.11 -4.97
CA LEU A 173 -5.04 -8.52 -3.62
C LEU A 173 -6.31 -7.79 -3.16
N ALA A 174 -7.20 -7.42 -4.10
CA ALA A 174 -8.45 -6.73 -3.84
C ALA A 174 -9.54 -7.60 -3.19
N ARG A 175 -9.26 -8.88 -2.98
CA ARG A 175 -10.23 -9.78 -2.33
C ARG A 175 -10.50 -9.34 -0.90
N GLY A 176 -11.78 -9.12 -0.57
CA GLY A 176 -12.19 -8.70 0.78
C GLY A 176 -12.25 -7.18 0.99
N TRP A 177 -12.21 -6.38 -0.06
CA TRP A 177 -12.33 -4.91 0.02
C TRP A 177 -13.59 -4.41 0.76
N GLY A 178 -14.65 -5.21 0.84
CA GLY A 178 -15.86 -4.88 1.59
C GLY A 178 -15.86 -5.28 3.07
N GLY A 179 -14.79 -5.90 3.57
CA GLY A 179 -14.78 -6.56 4.89
C GLY A 179 -14.55 -5.64 6.09
N SER A 180 -14.19 -4.36 5.92
CA SER A 180 -14.02 -3.40 7.01
C SER A 180 -15.37 -2.81 7.46
N THR A 181 -15.37 -2.11 8.60
CA THR A 181 -16.55 -1.38 9.14
C THR A 181 -16.47 0.13 8.92
N GLY A 182 -15.40 0.62 8.30
CA GLY A 182 -15.14 2.04 8.06
C GLY A 182 -16.00 2.67 6.95
N PRO A 183 -15.67 3.90 6.55
CA PRO A 183 -16.35 4.60 5.48
C PRO A 183 -16.27 3.85 4.16
N ARG A 184 -17.14 4.18 3.21
CA ARG A 184 -17.26 3.48 1.94
C ARG A 184 -16.87 4.38 0.77
N ALA A 185 -16.03 3.86 -0.12
CA ALA A 185 -15.69 4.49 -1.38
C ALA A 185 -16.19 3.66 -2.57
N VAL A 186 -16.72 4.34 -3.57
CA VAL A 186 -17.00 3.79 -4.91
C VAL A 186 -15.88 4.25 -5.84
N LEU A 187 -15.26 3.30 -6.55
CA LEU A 187 -14.14 3.57 -7.46
C LEU A 187 -14.53 3.17 -8.88
N ALA A 188 -14.44 4.09 -9.84
CA ALA A 188 -14.82 3.86 -11.23
C ALA A 188 -13.96 4.68 -12.20
N CYS A 189 -13.87 4.20 -13.45
CA CYS A 189 -13.49 5.02 -14.58
C CYS A 189 -14.73 5.29 -15.44
N PRO A 190 -14.92 6.51 -15.97
CA PRO A 190 -16.10 6.86 -16.77
C PRO A 190 -16.10 6.13 -18.12
N PRO A 191 -17.19 6.19 -18.89
CA PRO A 191 -17.28 5.58 -20.19
C PRO A 191 -16.13 6.01 -21.12
N GLY A 192 -15.50 5.02 -21.78
CA GLY A 192 -14.35 5.23 -22.65
C GLY A 192 -12.99 5.30 -21.95
N GLU A 193 -12.96 5.23 -20.62
CA GLU A 193 -11.71 5.19 -19.86
C GLU A 193 -11.37 3.76 -19.40
N TYR A 194 -10.20 3.27 -19.81
CA TYR A 194 -9.74 1.89 -19.55
C TYR A 194 -8.52 1.81 -18.62
N HIS A 195 -7.91 2.94 -18.24
CA HIS A 195 -6.70 2.99 -17.41
C HIS A 195 -7.06 2.99 -15.93
N ASP A 196 -7.26 1.82 -15.36
CA ASP A 196 -7.75 1.62 -14.00
C ASP A 196 -6.70 1.22 -12.95
N ILE A 197 -5.44 0.96 -13.35
CA ILE A 197 -4.40 0.46 -12.42
C ILE A 197 -4.16 1.45 -11.27
N GLY A 198 -4.08 2.75 -11.55
CA GLY A 198 -3.94 3.78 -10.52
C GLY A 198 -5.10 3.76 -9.52
N LEU A 199 -6.32 3.53 -10.02
CA LEU A 199 -7.53 3.44 -9.20
C LEU A 199 -7.54 2.17 -8.33
N ILE A 200 -7.09 1.03 -8.85
CA ILE A 200 -6.91 -0.20 -8.08
C ILE A 200 -5.87 0.01 -6.96
N CYS A 201 -4.74 0.66 -7.27
CA CYS A 201 -3.72 1.02 -6.29
C CYS A 201 -4.29 1.92 -5.17
N PHE A 202 -5.09 2.92 -5.53
CA PHE A 202 -5.77 3.78 -4.57
C PHE A 202 -6.70 2.98 -3.65
N GLY A 203 -7.52 2.09 -4.23
CA GLY A 203 -8.41 1.20 -3.48
C GLY A 203 -7.68 0.29 -2.49
N LEU A 204 -6.53 -0.28 -2.88
CA LEU A 204 -5.69 -1.07 -1.98
C LEU A 204 -5.21 -0.25 -0.78
N CYS A 205 -4.77 0.99 -1.02
CA CYS A 205 -4.32 1.89 0.04
C CYS A 205 -5.49 2.36 0.94
N LEU A 206 -6.67 2.63 0.37
CA LEU A 206 -7.87 2.96 1.14
C LEU A 206 -8.27 1.84 2.11
N VAL A 207 -8.27 0.59 1.64
CA VAL A 207 -8.60 -0.57 2.49
C VAL A 207 -7.61 -0.72 3.66
N ARG A 208 -6.33 -0.45 3.43
CA ARG A 208 -5.31 -0.41 4.50
C ARG A 208 -5.61 0.65 5.55
N ASN A 209 -6.25 1.74 5.15
CA ASN A 209 -6.69 2.84 6.02
C ASN A 209 -8.10 2.62 6.60
N GLY A 210 -8.64 1.40 6.49
CA GLY A 210 -9.91 1.00 7.11
C GLY A 210 -11.17 1.28 6.28
N TRP A 211 -11.05 1.76 5.04
CA TRP A 211 -12.15 1.98 4.14
C TRP A 211 -12.74 0.66 3.60
N ARG A 212 -14.02 0.68 3.26
CA ARG A 212 -14.68 -0.32 2.43
C ARG A 212 -14.69 0.19 0.99
N VAL A 213 -14.30 -0.65 0.05
CA VAL A 213 -14.21 -0.25 -1.36
C VAL A 213 -15.19 -1.07 -2.21
N ALA A 214 -16.00 -0.39 -3.00
CA ALA A 214 -16.76 -0.94 -4.11
C ALA A 214 -16.08 -0.49 -5.42
N TYR A 215 -15.37 -1.42 -6.05
CA TYR A 215 -14.68 -1.15 -7.31
C TYR A 215 -15.55 -1.57 -8.48
N LEU A 216 -15.95 -0.60 -9.30
CA LEU A 216 -16.76 -0.83 -10.50
C LEU A 216 -15.90 -1.07 -11.74
N GLY A 217 -14.70 -0.53 -11.77
CA GLY A 217 -13.74 -0.76 -12.84
C GLY A 217 -13.78 0.26 -13.98
N PRO A 218 -13.15 -0.10 -15.11
CA PRO A 218 -13.08 0.74 -16.29
C PRO A 218 -14.43 0.79 -17.04
N ASP A 219 -14.58 1.80 -17.90
CA ASP A 219 -15.71 1.92 -18.85
C ASP A 219 -17.09 1.79 -18.17
N THR A 220 -17.24 2.37 -17.00
CA THR A 220 -18.47 2.28 -16.20
C THR A 220 -19.44 3.40 -16.57
N PRO A 221 -20.69 3.10 -16.98
CA PRO A 221 -21.70 4.12 -17.24
C PRO A 221 -21.92 5.03 -16.03
N ALA A 222 -21.95 6.34 -16.25
CA ALA A 222 -22.06 7.33 -15.18
C ALA A 222 -23.35 7.17 -14.34
N GLU A 223 -24.43 6.73 -14.96
CA GLU A 223 -25.69 6.39 -14.28
C GLU A 223 -25.48 5.22 -13.30
N SER A 224 -24.73 4.18 -13.71
CA SER A 224 -24.43 3.01 -12.87
C SER A 224 -23.53 3.40 -11.69
N ILE A 225 -22.60 4.34 -11.88
CA ILE A 225 -21.80 4.91 -10.79
C ILE A 225 -22.73 5.58 -9.78
N SER A 226 -23.64 6.44 -10.25
CA SER A 226 -24.61 7.17 -9.41
C SER A 226 -25.56 6.25 -8.68
N GLU A 227 -26.11 5.24 -9.35
CA GLU A 227 -27.00 4.24 -8.74
C GLU A 227 -26.28 3.43 -7.65
N THR A 228 -25.06 2.97 -7.92
CA THR A 228 -24.25 2.22 -6.96
C THR A 228 -23.88 3.09 -5.76
N THR A 229 -23.49 4.33 -5.99
CA THR A 229 -23.13 5.28 -4.91
C THR A 229 -24.29 5.47 -3.94
N ARG A 230 -25.50 5.72 -4.45
CA ARG A 230 -26.71 5.86 -3.62
C ARG A 230 -27.09 4.54 -2.92
N ALA A 231 -27.06 3.41 -3.63
CA ALA A 231 -27.41 2.11 -3.06
C ALA A 231 -26.49 1.69 -1.92
N LEU A 232 -25.25 2.11 -1.96
CA LEU A 232 -24.24 1.80 -0.97
C LEU A 232 -24.11 2.87 0.13
N ASP A 233 -24.78 4.02 0.01
CA ASP A 233 -24.60 5.19 0.87
C ASP A 233 -23.09 5.51 1.02
N ALA A 234 -22.44 5.75 -0.12
CA ALA A 234 -21.00 5.89 -0.16
C ALA A 234 -20.54 7.28 0.28
N ASP A 235 -19.50 7.32 1.10
CA ASP A 235 -18.91 8.56 1.63
C ASP A 235 -17.99 9.27 0.61
N LEU A 236 -17.53 8.53 -0.39
CA LEU A 236 -16.58 9.00 -1.41
C LEU A 236 -16.83 8.31 -2.74
N VAL A 237 -16.77 9.05 -3.83
CA VAL A 237 -16.67 8.52 -5.19
C VAL A 237 -15.33 8.98 -5.79
N ALA A 238 -14.50 8.06 -6.23
CA ALA A 238 -13.26 8.38 -6.93
C ALA A 238 -13.35 7.98 -8.40
N ILE A 239 -13.16 8.96 -9.28
CA ILE A 239 -13.19 8.84 -10.72
C ILE A 239 -11.78 9.00 -11.25
N ALA A 240 -11.26 7.97 -11.94
CA ALA A 240 -9.93 8.03 -12.55
C ALA A 240 -10.04 8.26 -14.06
N VAL A 241 -9.18 9.14 -14.58
CA VAL A 241 -9.08 9.45 -16.01
C VAL A 241 -7.60 9.58 -16.42
N ALA A 242 -7.23 8.94 -17.53
CA ALA A 242 -5.92 9.09 -18.15
C ALA A 242 -5.93 10.15 -19.27
N ASP A 243 -7.11 10.43 -19.82
CA ASP A 243 -7.38 11.49 -20.78
C ASP A 243 -8.60 12.31 -20.33
N SER A 244 -8.67 13.58 -20.70
CA SER A 244 -9.78 14.47 -20.35
C SER A 244 -11.06 14.24 -21.18
N GLU A 245 -11.00 13.52 -22.30
CA GLU A 245 -12.14 13.29 -23.17
C GLU A 245 -13.24 12.43 -22.51
N PRO A 246 -12.95 11.29 -21.85
CA PRO A 246 -13.93 10.53 -21.09
C PRO A 246 -14.63 11.37 -20.00
N LEU A 247 -13.89 12.26 -19.35
CA LEU A 247 -14.45 13.17 -18.35
C LEU A 247 -15.44 14.17 -18.99
N ARG A 248 -15.08 14.77 -20.13
CA ARG A 248 -15.95 15.68 -20.88
C ARG A 248 -17.26 15.03 -21.30
N ASN A 249 -17.21 13.76 -21.69
CA ASN A 249 -18.40 13.01 -22.12
C ASN A 249 -19.31 12.63 -20.96
N ALA A 250 -18.82 12.67 -19.71
CA ALA A 250 -19.57 12.34 -18.50
C ALA A 250 -19.88 13.55 -17.60
N LEU A 251 -19.66 14.80 -18.06
CA LEU A 251 -19.82 16.02 -17.25
C LEU A 251 -21.17 16.11 -16.55
N GLU A 252 -22.27 16.06 -17.31
CA GLU A 252 -23.61 16.26 -16.75
C GLU A 252 -24.00 15.21 -15.69
N PRO A 253 -23.84 13.90 -15.93
CA PRO A 253 -24.15 12.91 -14.88
C PRO A 253 -23.19 12.96 -13.69
N LEU A 254 -21.92 13.30 -13.87
CA LEU A 254 -20.97 13.45 -12.76
C LEU A 254 -21.23 14.72 -11.95
N SER A 255 -21.67 15.81 -12.57
CA SER A 255 -22.09 17.02 -11.85
C SER A 255 -23.29 16.75 -10.95
N ARG A 256 -24.31 16.04 -11.47
CA ARG A 256 -25.44 15.61 -10.64
C ARG A 256 -25.06 14.70 -9.48
N LEU A 257 -24.03 13.87 -9.68
CA LEU A 257 -23.50 13.03 -8.61
C LEU A 257 -22.77 13.86 -7.55
N ALA A 258 -22.02 14.89 -7.98
CA ALA A 258 -21.28 15.78 -7.10
C ALA A 258 -22.18 16.72 -6.27
N ASP A 259 -23.42 16.99 -6.72
CA ASP A 259 -24.40 17.74 -5.93
C ASP A 259 -24.79 17.03 -4.62
N ASP A 260 -24.79 15.69 -4.63
CA ASP A 260 -25.27 14.87 -3.51
C ASP A 260 -24.15 14.11 -2.78
N HIS A 261 -22.98 13.92 -3.43
CA HIS A 261 -21.90 13.08 -2.93
C HIS A 261 -20.53 13.75 -3.11
N ARG A 262 -19.59 13.41 -2.23
CA ARG A 262 -18.20 13.82 -2.39
C ARG A 262 -17.59 13.06 -3.56
N VAL A 263 -17.29 13.76 -4.64
CA VAL A 263 -16.65 13.22 -5.85
C VAL A 263 -15.23 13.75 -5.96
N VAL A 264 -14.28 12.86 -6.15
CA VAL A 264 -12.87 13.16 -6.38
C VAL A 264 -12.49 12.66 -7.76
N VAL A 265 -11.86 13.49 -8.58
CA VAL A 265 -11.32 13.11 -9.89
C VAL A 265 -9.80 13.06 -9.81
N CYS A 266 -9.18 12.00 -10.32
CA CYS A 266 -7.74 11.76 -10.28
C CYS A 266 -7.22 11.19 -11.62
N GLY A 267 -5.90 11.13 -11.76
CA GLY A 267 -5.23 10.54 -12.91
C GLY A 267 -4.54 11.55 -13.82
N ALA A 268 -3.80 11.05 -14.82
CA ALA A 268 -2.97 11.87 -15.71
C ALA A 268 -3.77 12.80 -16.61
N GLY A 269 -5.01 12.44 -16.93
CA GLY A 269 -5.94 13.23 -17.76
C GLY A 269 -6.76 14.26 -16.99
N LEU A 270 -6.41 14.52 -15.71
CA LEU A 270 -7.10 15.48 -14.89
C LEU A 270 -7.00 16.89 -15.49
N ASP A 271 -8.15 17.50 -15.74
CA ASP A 271 -8.31 18.89 -16.17
C ASP A 271 -9.05 19.64 -15.06
N GLU A 272 -8.32 20.48 -14.32
CA GLU A 272 -8.85 21.17 -13.14
C GLU A 272 -10.08 22.02 -13.46
N ALA A 273 -10.14 22.66 -14.64
CA ALA A 273 -11.30 23.47 -15.04
C ALA A 273 -12.55 22.60 -15.29
N LEU A 274 -12.37 21.39 -15.86
CA LEU A 274 -13.48 20.44 -16.00
C LEU A 274 -13.93 19.91 -14.64
N VAL A 275 -12.99 19.58 -13.76
CA VAL A 275 -13.30 19.08 -12.39
C VAL A 275 -14.06 20.15 -11.59
N GLU A 276 -13.64 21.40 -11.66
CA GLU A 276 -14.36 22.54 -11.04
C GLU A 276 -15.77 22.69 -11.63
N SER A 277 -15.95 22.54 -12.95
CA SER A 277 -17.25 22.64 -13.60
C SER A 277 -18.23 21.52 -13.20
N ILE A 278 -17.72 20.38 -12.77
CA ILE A 278 -18.51 19.26 -12.23
C ILE A 278 -18.91 19.52 -10.77
N GLY A 279 -18.19 20.37 -10.05
CA GLY A 279 -18.31 20.53 -8.61
C GLY A 279 -17.58 19.45 -7.81
N ALA A 280 -16.61 18.77 -8.44
CA ALA A 280 -15.79 17.73 -7.83
C ALA A 280 -14.48 18.27 -7.27
N GLU A 281 -13.76 17.46 -6.48
CA GLU A 281 -12.44 17.75 -5.97
C GLU A 281 -11.36 17.17 -6.92
N ALA A 282 -10.34 17.95 -7.24
CA ALA A 282 -9.17 17.46 -7.99
C ALA A 282 -8.18 16.78 -7.06
N GLU A 283 -7.79 15.52 -7.34
CA GLU A 283 -6.77 14.80 -6.60
C GLU A 283 -5.52 14.62 -7.48
N THR A 284 -4.49 15.39 -7.18
CA THR A 284 -3.24 15.43 -7.96
C THR A 284 -2.10 14.60 -7.36
N ARG A 285 -2.28 14.12 -6.13
CA ARG A 285 -1.27 13.31 -5.42
C ARG A 285 -1.25 11.88 -5.97
N ASP A 286 -0.13 11.20 -5.73
CA ASP A 286 -0.08 9.75 -6.01
C ASP A 286 -1.09 8.97 -5.16
N PRO A 287 -1.54 7.79 -5.62
CA PRO A 287 -2.59 7.00 -4.94
C PRO A 287 -2.30 6.69 -3.47
N VAL A 288 -1.03 6.51 -3.09
CA VAL A 288 -0.64 6.22 -1.70
C VAL A 288 -0.82 7.46 -0.82
N THR A 289 -0.31 8.59 -1.30
CA THR A 289 -0.41 9.88 -0.58
C THR A 289 -1.85 10.36 -0.50
N ALA A 290 -2.62 10.20 -1.57
CA ALA A 290 -4.04 10.53 -1.61
C ALA A 290 -4.85 9.70 -0.59
N ALA A 291 -4.66 8.38 -0.55
CA ALA A 291 -5.32 7.51 0.41
C ALA A 291 -4.95 7.83 1.87
N ALA A 292 -3.68 8.14 2.14
CA ALA A 292 -3.22 8.51 3.47
C ALA A 292 -3.84 9.81 4.00
N ALA A 293 -4.20 10.74 3.11
CA ALA A 293 -4.87 11.99 3.50
C ALA A 293 -6.37 11.82 3.83
N LEU A 294 -6.93 10.65 3.55
CA LEU A 294 -8.31 10.28 3.85
C LEU A 294 -8.43 9.34 5.07
N ALA A 295 -7.28 9.02 5.72
CA ALA A 295 -7.19 8.12 6.87
C ALA A 295 -7.76 8.72 8.16
#